data_b24c0523b12ccad22e6e30d8bd33a0fc
#
_entry.id   b24c0523b12ccad22e6e30d8bd33a0fc
#
_cell.length_a   1.000
_cell.length_b   1.000
_cell.length_c   1.000
_cell.angle_alpha   90.00
_cell.angle_beta   90.00
_cell.angle_gamma   90.00
#
_symmetry.space_group_name_H-M   'P 1'
#
loop_
_entity.id
_entity.type
_entity.pdbx_description
1 polymer ?
#
loop_
_entity_poly.entity_id
_entity_poly.type
_entity_poly.pdbx_seq_one_letter_code
_entity_poly.pdbx_strand_id
1 'polypeptide(L)'
;MRFSIAAWRRLSFIALIAALLLHLATPSLALDTVRLGKAVPNSFAFGAAEVGIDAKIFAGEGLDIAVSSFRGDAQLQQALAAGSVDVGLGSGPGLGFRVKGAPMIGVAAMYGAPRNLALLVSAKSPIRSVADLKGKRIGVTTVGSLTDWLVRELSRQQGWGSDGIVIAPLGQMQARLAAMDRGELDGVVLEAANGYELEELGRTRNLILFGDIVKHFYTHVIFATDEMVDKRPALLQRFLRSWFKTVAFMKANREFTVKSEQRTLDVRQSIVERIYDAQMAGFSSDGTWDPEAIDVIRASLKELGILPVVPDAKALYTDAFVPVKF
;
A
#
# COMPACT_ATOMS: atom_id res chain seq x y z
N MET A 1 -21.55 11.10 76.86
CA MET A 1 -21.57 10.69 75.46
C MET A 1 -20.30 9.86 75.18
N ARG A 2 -20.44 8.51 75.09
CA ARG A 2 -19.32 7.63 74.80
C ARG A 2 -19.42 7.24 73.30
N PHE A 3 -18.66 7.89 72.45
CA PHE A 3 -18.53 7.43 71.06
C PHE A 3 -17.64 6.19 71.02
N SER A 4 -18.16 5.12 70.46
CA SER A 4 -17.53 3.79 70.45
C SER A 4 -16.32 3.79 69.48
N ILE A 5 -15.16 3.38 70.00
CA ILE A 5 -13.89 3.18 69.29
C ILE A 5 -14.10 2.24 68.07
N ALA A 6 -15.12 1.36 68.08
CA ALA A 6 -15.47 0.48 67.00
C ALA A 6 -15.99 1.18 65.72
N ALA A 7 -16.64 2.37 65.88
CA ALA A 7 -17.13 3.14 64.72
C ALA A 7 -15.97 3.82 63.97
N TRP A 8 -14.95 4.30 64.67
CA TRP A 8 -13.75 4.91 64.07
C TRP A 8 -12.92 3.89 63.29
N ARG A 9 -12.78 2.67 63.78
CA ARG A 9 -12.04 1.58 63.06
C ARG A 9 -12.74 1.15 61.79
N ARG A 10 -14.07 1.16 61.75
CA ARG A 10 -14.84 0.85 60.53
C ARG A 10 -14.73 1.94 59.46
N LEU A 11 -14.79 3.21 59.85
CA LEU A 11 -14.60 4.35 58.96
C LEU A 11 -13.19 4.41 58.36
N SER A 12 -12.17 4.12 59.16
CA SER A 12 -10.75 4.07 58.67
C SER A 12 -10.54 2.90 57.70
N PHE A 13 -11.20 1.74 57.90
CA PHE A 13 -11.06 0.60 57.00
C PHE A 13 -11.79 0.83 55.68
N ILE A 14 -12.96 1.47 55.69
CA ILE A 14 -13.70 1.86 54.47
C ILE A 14 -12.92 2.94 53.68
N ALA A 15 -12.31 3.93 54.35
CA ALA A 15 -11.50 4.93 53.71
C ALA A 15 -10.23 4.34 53.07
N LEU A 16 -9.61 3.31 53.69
CA LEU A 16 -8.45 2.63 53.15
C LEU A 16 -8.79 1.80 51.93
N ILE A 17 -9.96 1.09 51.91
CA ILE A 17 -10.44 0.34 50.76
C ILE A 17 -10.84 1.27 49.61
N ALA A 18 -11.47 2.41 49.89
CA ALA A 18 -11.83 3.40 48.89
C ALA A 18 -10.56 4.07 48.28
N ALA A 19 -9.52 4.36 49.08
CA ALA A 19 -8.24 4.82 48.57
C ALA A 19 -7.50 3.77 47.74
N LEU A 20 -7.58 2.49 48.10
CA LEU A 20 -7.00 1.37 47.35
C LEU A 20 -7.71 1.14 46.01
N LEU A 21 -9.03 1.33 45.95
CA LEU A 21 -9.82 1.21 44.72
C LEU A 21 -9.59 2.40 43.78
N LEU A 22 -9.30 3.59 44.28
CA LEU A 22 -8.92 4.75 43.44
C LEU A 22 -7.55 4.58 42.77
N HIS A 23 -6.64 3.77 43.30
CA HIS A 23 -5.32 3.51 42.72
C HIS A 23 -5.34 2.43 41.67
N LEU A 24 -6.45 1.68 41.50
CA LEU A 24 -6.61 0.64 40.48
C LEU A 24 -7.27 1.13 39.19
N ALA A 25 -7.75 2.37 39.17
CA ALA A 25 -8.20 3.02 37.94
C ALA A 25 -6.98 3.51 37.17
N THR A 26 -6.20 2.59 36.55
CA THR A 26 -5.33 2.97 35.46
C THR A 26 -6.21 3.62 34.39
N PRO A 27 -5.97 4.88 34.00
CA PRO A 27 -6.69 5.45 32.87
C PRO A 27 -6.43 4.53 31.68
N SER A 28 -7.45 3.83 31.22
CA SER A 28 -7.43 3.23 29.89
C SER A 28 -7.31 4.42 28.93
N LEU A 29 -6.09 4.74 28.53
CA LEU A 29 -5.86 5.71 27.49
C LEU A 29 -6.59 5.17 26.27
N ALA A 30 -7.68 5.83 25.87
CA ALA A 30 -8.37 5.52 24.62
C ALA A 30 -7.33 5.62 23.49
N LEU A 31 -7.30 4.60 22.63
CA LEU A 31 -6.39 4.61 21.49
C LEU A 31 -6.80 5.73 20.53
N ASP A 32 -5.82 6.42 19.97
CA ASP A 32 -6.07 7.40 18.92
C ASP A 32 -6.42 6.66 17.61
N THR A 33 -7.59 6.91 17.06
CA THR A 33 -8.01 6.29 15.81
C THR A 33 -7.35 6.99 14.62
N VAL A 34 -6.72 6.18 13.73
CA VAL A 34 -6.25 6.58 12.40
C VAL A 34 -7.10 5.87 11.36
N ARG A 35 -7.80 6.63 10.51
CA ARG A 35 -8.57 6.10 9.39
C ARG A 35 -7.62 5.88 8.21
N LEU A 36 -7.33 4.60 7.92
CA LEU A 36 -6.39 4.18 6.90
C LEU A 36 -7.12 3.69 5.65
N GLY A 37 -6.82 4.31 4.50
CA GLY A 37 -7.33 3.89 3.20
C GLY A 37 -6.33 3.05 2.42
N LYS A 38 -6.76 1.94 1.80
CA LYS A 38 -5.96 1.16 0.84
C LYS A 38 -6.52 1.32 -0.55
N ALA A 39 -5.69 1.63 -1.55
CA ALA A 39 -6.12 1.79 -2.94
C ALA A 39 -6.77 0.51 -3.51
N VAL A 40 -6.33 -0.67 -3.04
CA VAL A 40 -6.94 -1.98 -3.35
C VAL A 40 -6.96 -2.85 -2.09
N PRO A 41 -7.90 -3.79 -1.95
CA PRO A 41 -8.01 -4.62 -0.75
C PRO A 41 -6.85 -5.60 -0.60
N ASN A 42 -6.44 -6.27 -1.69
CA ASN A 42 -5.63 -7.47 -1.69
C ASN A 42 -4.28 -7.23 -2.39
N SER A 43 -3.40 -6.46 -1.75
CA SER A 43 -2.02 -6.27 -2.20
C SER A 43 -1.07 -6.51 -1.04
N PHE A 44 -0.08 -7.38 -1.22
CA PHE A 44 0.96 -7.66 -0.22
C PHE A 44 1.72 -6.38 0.18
N ALA A 45 1.86 -5.43 -0.73
CA ALA A 45 2.51 -4.15 -0.43
C ALA A 45 1.77 -3.34 0.65
N PHE A 46 0.47 -3.59 0.89
CA PHE A 46 -0.31 -2.95 1.94
C PHE A 46 -0.40 -3.78 3.24
N GLY A 47 0.17 -4.98 3.23
CA GLY A 47 0.03 -5.97 4.30
C GLY A 47 0.55 -5.55 5.65
N ALA A 48 1.48 -4.58 5.71
CA ALA A 48 1.91 -4.05 6.99
C ALA A 48 0.77 -3.40 7.81
N ALA A 49 -0.38 -3.07 7.19
CA ALA A 49 -1.55 -2.62 7.92
C ALA A 49 -2.12 -3.76 8.77
N GLU A 50 -2.46 -4.89 8.15
CA GLU A 50 -3.06 -6.04 8.83
C GLU A 50 -2.07 -6.75 9.75
N VAL A 51 -0.83 -6.96 9.31
CA VAL A 51 0.22 -7.56 10.14
C VAL A 51 0.48 -6.73 11.40
N GLY A 52 0.53 -5.41 11.29
CA GLY A 52 0.74 -4.52 12.43
C GLY A 52 -0.43 -4.51 13.42
N ILE A 53 -1.67 -4.65 12.92
CA ILE A 53 -2.88 -4.84 13.75
C ILE A 53 -2.81 -6.18 14.47
N ASP A 54 -2.58 -7.27 13.74
CA ASP A 54 -2.50 -8.64 14.29
C ASP A 54 -1.40 -8.78 15.33
N ALA A 55 -0.23 -8.19 15.07
CA ALA A 55 0.91 -8.18 15.97
C ALA A 55 0.79 -7.14 17.10
N LYS A 56 -0.30 -6.37 17.15
CA LYS A 56 -0.58 -5.30 18.13
C LYS A 56 0.49 -4.19 18.17
N ILE A 57 1.21 -4.00 17.08
CA ILE A 57 2.28 -2.99 16.99
C ILE A 57 1.67 -1.58 17.04
N PHE A 58 0.57 -1.35 16.31
CA PHE A 58 -0.16 -0.07 16.37
C PHE A 58 -0.75 0.19 17.76
N ALA A 59 -1.38 -0.81 18.35
CA ALA A 59 -1.94 -0.69 19.71
C ALA A 59 -0.86 -0.39 20.75
N GLY A 60 0.35 -0.96 20.60
CA GLY A 60 1.51 -0.68 21.45
C GLY A 60 2.00 0.77 21.37
N GLU A 61 1.70 1.48 20.29
CA GLU A 61 1.97 2.92 20.13
C GLU A 61 0.72 3.79 20.43
N GLY A 62 -0.32 3.20 21.02
CA GLY A 62 -1.55 3.90 21.38
C GLY A 62 -2.45 4.22 20.18
N LEU A 63 -2.40 3.40 19.11
CA LEU A 63 -3.16 3.60 17.88
C LEU A 63 -4.20 2.50 17.66
N ASP A 64 -5.39 2.91 17.24
CA ASP A 64 -6.42 2.06 16.64
C ASP A 64 -6.51 2.36 15.14
N ILE A 65 -6.40 1.35 14.29
CA ILE A 65 -6.36 1.52 12.83
C ILE A 65 -7.68 1.06 12.21
N ALA A 66 -8.47 2.04 11.75
CA ALA A 66 -9.71 1.78 11.01
C ALA A 66 -9.41 1.67 9.52
N VAL A 67 -9.29 0.44 9.00
CA VAL A 67 -8.94 0.18 7.61
C VAL A 67 -10.16 0.22 6.70
N SER A 68 -10.04 0.94 5.58
CA SER A 68 -10.99 0.95 4.46
C SER A 68 -10.27 0.64 3.16
N SER A 69 -10.94 -0.07 2.23
CA SER A 69 -10.37 -0.41 0.93
C SER A 69 -11.20 0.17 -0.21
N PHE A 70 -10.51 0.60 -1.28
CA PHE A 70 -11.11 1.25 -2.44
C PHE A 70 -10.92 0.41 -3.71
N ARG A 71 -11.53 0.85 -4.82
CA ARG A 71 -11.44 0.17 -6.12
C ARG A 71 -10.44 0.88 -7.05
N GLY A 72 -9.31 1.29 -6.52
CA GLY A 72 -8.25 1.98 -7.23
C GLY A 72 -7.86 3.30 -6.58
N ASP A 73 -6.74 3.82 -7.04
CA ASP A 73 -6.09 5.00 -6.48
C ASP A 73 -6.98 6.25 -6.56
N ALA A 74 -7.73 6.44 -7.66
CA ALA A 74 -8.61 7.60 -7.81
C ALA A 74 -9.68 7.69 -6.71
N GLN A 75 -10.28 6.57 -6.29
CA GLN A 75 -11.25 6.56 -5.19
C GLN A 75 -10.58 6.82 -3.84
N LEU A 76 -9.39 6.27 -3.61
CA LEU A 76 -8.60 6.57 -2.41
C LEU A 76 -8.29 8.07 -2.33
N GLN A 77 -7.84 8.68 -3.44
CA GLN A 77 -7.52 10.11 -3.47
C GLN A 77 -8.75 10.98 -3.21
N GLN A 78 -9.92 10.58 -3.72
CA GLN A 78 -11.19 11.25 -3.40
C GLN A 78 -11.54 11.14 -1.90
N ALA A 79 -11.32 9.97 -1.30
CA ALA A 79 -11.57 9.76 0.13
C ALA A 79 -10.62 10.60 1.01
N LEU A 80 -9.34 10.71 0.65
CA LEU A 80 -8.37 11.61 1.28
C LEU A 80 -8.83 13.08 1.15
N ALA A 81 -9.19 13.49 -0.07
CA ALA A 81 -9.64 14.86 -0.33
C ALA A 81 -10.92 15.22 0.45
N ALA A 82 -11.82 14.27 0.64
CA ALA A 82 -13.05 14.43 1.42
C ALA A 82 -12.82 14.32 2.94
N GLY A 83 -11.60 14.01 3.40
CA GLY A 83 -11.32 13.76 4.81
C GLY A 83 -11.99 12.50 5.39
N SER A 84 -12.42 11.57 4.53
CA SER A 84 -13.01 10.30 4.96
C SER A 84 -11.95 9.33 5.50
N VAL A 85 -10.71 9.48 5.09
CA VAL A 85 -9.52 8.80 5.62
C VAL A 85 -8.44 9.82 5.96
N ASP A 86 -7.60 9.52 6.94
CA ASP A 86 -6.51 10.38 7.42
C ASP A 86 -5.20 10.08 6.68
N VAL A 87 -4.96 8.81 6.42
CA VAL A 87 -3.77 8.26 5.77
C VAL A 87 -4.19 7.34 4.64
N GLY A 88 -3.47 7.38 3.52
CA GLY A 88 -3.74 6.55 2.35
C GLY A 88 -2.52 5.77 1.88
N LEU A 89 -2.72 4.50 1.55
CA LEU A 89 -1.73 3.66 0.87
C LEU A 89 -2.08 3.62 -0.61
N GLY A 90 -1.38 4.41 -1.40
CA GLY A 90 -1.69 4.59 -2.82
C GLY A 90 -0.47 4.46 -3.72
N SER A 91 -0.67 4.64 -5.02
CA SER A 91 0.38 4.51 -6.02
C SER A 91 1.29 5.73 -6.09
N GLY A 92 2.53 5.55 -6.58
CA GLY A 92 3.45 6.67 -6.85
C GLY A 92 2.85 7.74 -7.78
N PRO A 93 2.22 7.38 -8.91
CA PRO A 93 1.51 8.35 -9.75
C PRO A 93 0.38 9.12 -9.05
N GLY A 94 -0.17 8.60 -7.95
CA GLY A 94 -1.12 9.30 -7.10
C GLY A 94 -0.59 10.62 -6.52
N LEU A 95 0.72 10.80 -6.44
CA LEU A 95 1.36 12.06 -6.03
C LEU A 95 0.91 13.24 -6.92
N GLY A 96 0.54 12.99 -8.18
CA GLY A 96 0.04 14.01 -9.10
C GLY A 96 -1.28 14.67 -8.68
N PHE A 97 -2.07 14.06 -7.81
CA PHE A 97 -3.32 14.67 -7.32
C PHE A 97 -3.06 15.90 -6.45
N ARG A 98 -1.95 15.92 -5.71
CA ARG A 98 -1.52 17.11 -4.95
C ARG A 98 -1.37 18.34 -5.85
N VAL A 99 -0.73 18.18 -7.01
CA VAL A 99 -0.53 19.27 -7.98
C VAL A 99 -1.85 19.77 -8.59
N LYS A 100 -2.87 18.90 -8.60
CA LYS A 100 -4.25 19.27 -8.99
C LYS A 100 -5.06 19.93 -7.88
N GLY A 101 -4.44 20.21 -6.73
CA GLY A 101 -5.09 20.90 -5.61
C GLY A 101 -5.75 19.97 -4.59
N ALA A 102 -5.53 18.66 -4.65
CA ALA A 102 -6.04 17.77 -3.62
C ALA A 102 -5.31 18.02 -2.27
N PRO A 103 -6.05 18.13 -1.14
CA PRO A 103 -5.50 18.49 0.17
C PRO A 103 -4.82 17.30 0.88
N MET A 104 -3.84 16.68 0.22
CA MET A 104 -3.02 15.60 0.76
C MET A 104 -1.66 15.61 0.09
N ILE A 105 -0.66 15.01 0.74
CA ILE A 105 0.73 14.98 0.28
C ILE A 105 1.35 13.61 0.54
N GLY A 106 2.36 13.21 -0.25
CA GLY A 106 3.21 12.06 0.05
C GLY A 106 4.07 12.32 1.27
N VAL A 107 4.01 11.45 2.29
CA VAL A 107 4.73 11.63 3.56
C VAL A 107 5.84 10.59 3.78
N ALA A 108 5.80 9.47 3.08
CA ALA A 108 6.85 8.45 3.12
C ALA A 108 6.83 7.57 1.88
N ALA A 109 8.00 7.16 1.42
CA ALA A 109 8.15 6.06 0.47
C ALA A 109 7.75 4.76 1.17
N MET A 110 6.93 3.94 0.49
CA MET A 110 6.40 2.72 1.09
C MET A 110 6.94 1.46 0.42
N TYR A 111 6.83 1.38 -0.89
CA TYR A 111 7.23 0.22 -1.67
C TYR A 111 7.87 0.66 -2.98
N GLY A 112 9.06 0.14 -3.25
CA GLY A 112 9.90 0.53 -4.39
C GLY A 112 9.46 -0.05 -5.72
N ALA A 113 10.39 -0.58 -6.49
CA ALA A 113 10.17 -1.14 -7.82
C ALA A 113 8.97 -2.11 -7.86
N PRO A 114 8.18 -2.15 -8.97
CA PRO A 114 6.90 -2.85 -9.07
C PRO A 114 7.05 -4.38 -9.16
N ARG A 115 7.68 -5.00 -8.15
CA ARG A 115 7.86 -6.46 -8.02
C ARG A 115 6.55 -7.20 -7.75
N ASN A 116 5.53 -6.47 -7.31
CA ASN A 116 4.18 -6.97 -7.09
C ASN A 116 3.32 -7.01 -8.36
N LEU A 117 3.81 -6.48 -9.50
CA LEU A 117 3.07 -6.44 -10.76
C LEU A 117 3.75 -7.31 -11.82
N ALA A 118 2.94 -8.12 -12.52
CA ALA A 118 3.37 -9.01 -13.57
C ALA A 118 2.57 -8.80 -14.87
N LEU A 119 3.21 -8.98 -16.02
CA LEU A 119 2.54 -9.19 -17.28
C LEU A 119 2.41 -10.69 -17.53
N LEU A 120 1.17 -11.13 -17.64
CA LEU A 120 0.82 -12.53 -17.86
C LEU A 120 0.31 -12.74 -19.29
N VAL A 121 0.59 -13.91 -19.81
CA VAL A 121 0.01 -14.41 -21.07
C VAL A 121 -0.70 -15.75 -20.82
N SER A 122 -1.62 -16.14 -21.68
CA SER A 122 -2.23 -17.49 -21.61
C SER A 122 -1.14 -18.56 -21.61
N ALA A 123 -1.32 -19.63 -20.85
CA ALA A 123 -0.37 -20.76 -20.85
C ALA A 123 -0.16 -21.34 -22.26
N LYS A 124 -1.17 -21.25 -23.12
CA LYS A 124 -1.16 -21.71 -24.53
C LYS A 124 -0.65 -20.64 -25.51
N SER A 125 -0.38 -19.41 -25.05
CA SER A 125 0.08 -18.32 -25.90
C SER A 125 1.40 -18.65 -26.57
N PRO A 126 1.62 -18.30 -27.85
CA PRO A 126 2.91 -18.42 -28.53
C PRO A 126 3.93 -17.38 -28.04
N ILE A 127 3.51 -16.33 -27.34
CA ILE A 127 4.38 -15.29 -26.79
C ILE A 127 5.30 -15.91 -25.75
N ARG A 128 6.63 -15.82 -25.92
CA ARG A 128 7.64 -16.41 -25.03
C ARG A 128 8.59 -15.39 -24.43
N SER A 129 8.68 -14.21 -25.03
CA SER A 129 9.61 -13.15 -24.66
C SER A 129 8.95 -11.79 -24.77
N VAL A 130 9.63 -10.76 -24.22
CA VAL A 130 9.20 -9.36 -24.36
C VAL A 130 9.15 -8.95 -25.83
N ALA A 131 10.09 -9.43 -26.66
CA ALA A 131 10.12 -9.10 -28.08
C ALA A 131 8.84 -9.49 -28.84
N ASP A 132 8.14 -10.54 -28.40
CA ASP A 132 6.90 -10.99 -29.00
C ASP A 132 5.70 -10.10 -28.69
N LEU A 133 5.88 -9.09 -27.81
CA LEU A 133 4.79 -8.18 -27.39
C LEU A 133 4.55 -7.02 -28.37
N LYS A 134 5.43 -6.79 -29.35
CA LYS A 134 5.25 -5.71 -30.31
C LYS A 134 3.92 -5.85 -31.08
N GLY A 135 3.08 -4.82 -31.03
CA GLY A 135 1.74 -4.80 -31.62
C GLY A 135 0.68 -5.63 -30.89
N LYS A 136 1.02 -6.27 -29.78
CA LYS A 136 0.09 -7.09 -29.00
C LYS A 136 -0.84 -6.24 -28.11
N ARG A 137 -2.02 -6.79 -27.83
CA ARG A 137 -3.07 -6.13 -27.03
C ARG A 137 -2.95 -6.58 -25.57
N ILE A 138 -2.59 -5.66 -24.68
CA ILE A 138 -2.38 -5.93 -23.26
C ILE A 138 -3.46 -5.25 -22.41
N GLY A 139 -4.15 -6.07 -21.63
CA GLY A 139 -5.19 -5.63 -20.71
C GLY A 139 -4.59 -4.92 -19.48
N VAL A 140 -5.05 -3.69 -19.25
CA VAL A 140 -4.68 -2.85 -18.10
C VAL A 140 -5.93 -2.41 -17.33
N THR A 141 -5.76 -1.78 -16.15
CA THR A 141 -6.91 -1.29 -15.38
C THR A 141 -7.61 -0.14 -16.11
N THR A 142 -6.97 1.01 -16.23
CA THR A 142 -7.51 2.20 -16.90
C THR A 142 -6.41 2.92 -17.66
N VAL A 143 -6.78 3.75 -18.62
CA VAL A 143 -5.85 4.72 -19.21
C VAL A 143 -5.35 5.67 -18.11
N GLY A 144 -4.08 6.00 -18.11
CA GLY A 144 -3.45 6.85 -17.10
C GLY A 144 -3.18 6.17 -15.77
N SER A 145 -3.40 4.84 -15.64
CA SER A 145 -3.08 4.08 -14.43
C SER A 145 -1.62 3.63 -14.41
N LEU A 146 -1.18 3.14 -13.24
CA LEU A 146 0.14 2.52 -13.11
C LEU A 146 0.33 1.37 -14.12
N THR A 147 -0.68 0.51 -14.31
CA THR A 147 -0.59 -0.63 -15.23
C THR A 147 -0.49 -0.19 -16.69
N ASP A 148 -1.14 0.90 -17.08
CA ASP A 148 -0.98 1.53 -18.40
C ASP A 148 0.44 2.05 -18.59
N TRP A 149 0.93 2.84 -17.61
CA TRP A 149 2.28 3.40 -17.68
C TRP A 149 3.36 2.29 -17.79
N LEU A 150 3.24 1.23 -16.99
CA LEU A 150 4.20 0.12 -17.03
C LEU A 150 4.29 -0.56 -18.40
N VAL A 151 3.16 -0.75 -19.09
CA VAL A 151 3.15 -1.34 -20.43
C VAL A 151 3.75 -0.37 -21.46
N ARG A 152 3.47 0.93 -21.35
CA ARG A 152 4.08 1.96 -22.21
C ARG A 152 5.58 2.10 -21.96
N GLU A 153 6.00 2.03 -20.70
CA GLU A 153 7.42 2.07 -20.33
C GLU A 153 8.16 0.84 -20.88
N LEU A 154 7.57 -0.35 -20.77
CA LEU A 154 8.10 -1.55 -21.40
C LEU A 154 8.28 -1.35 -22.91
N SER A 155 7.28 -0.80 -23.58
CA SER A 155 7.32 -0.50 -25.03
C SER A 155 8.43 0.49 -25.37
N ARG A 156 8.63 1.55 -24.56
CA ARG A 156 9.72 2.54 -24.74
C ARG A 156 11.10 1.93 -24.59
N GLN A 157 11.30 1.09 -23.56
CA GLN A 157 12.57 0.42 -23.31
C GLN A 157 12.96 -0.55 -24.43
N GLN A 158 11.97 -1.06 -25.17
CA GLN A 158 12.22 -1.87 -26.37
C GLN A 158 12.46 -1.03 -27.65
N GLY A 159 12.43 0.30 -27.53
CA GLY A 159 12.59 1.20 -28.69
C GLY A 159 11.38 1.25 -29.61
N TRP A 160 10.19 0.84 -29.19
CA TRP A 160 8.96 0.84 -29.99
C TRP A 160 8.09 2.09 -29.80
N GLY A 161 8.56 3.07 -29.03
CA GLY A 161 7.76 4.21 -28.59
C GLY A 161 6.72 3.81 -27.52
N SER A 162 5.85 4.74 -27.15
CA SER A 162 4.83 4.50 -26.11
C SER A 162 3.66 3.60 -26.58
N ASP A 163 3.47 3.46 -27.88
CA ASP A 163 2.32 2.82 -28.51
C ASP A 163 2.67 1.53 -29.27
N GLY A 164 3.91 1.05 -29.13
CA GLY A 164 4.37 -0.19 -29.75
C GLY A 164 3.68 -1.45 -29.17
N ILE A 165 3.02 -1.32 -28.00
CA ILE A 165 2.10 -2.29 -27.39
C ILE A 165 0.74 -1.63 -27.31
N VAL A 166 -0.33 -2.31 -27.72
CA VAL A 166 -1.70 -1.77 -27.73
C VAL A 166 -2.32 -1.93 -26.36
N ILE A 167 -2.74 -0.81 -25.76
CA ILE A 167 -3.38 -0.79 -24.44
C ILE A 167 -4.87 -1.08 -24.55
N ALA A 168 -5.38 -2.01 -23.72
CA ALA A 168 -6.80 -2.33 -23.59
C ALA A 168 -7.28 -2.11 -22.14
N PRO A 169 -7.92 -0.96 -21.83
CA PRO A 169 -8.37 -0.63 -20.47
C PRO A 169 -9.70 -1.31 -20.17
N LEU A 170 -9.68 -2.44 -19.47
CA LEU A 170 -10.85 -3.26 -19.15
C LEU A 170 -11.21 -3.30 -17.64
N GLY A 171 -10.54 -2.49 -16.82
CA GLY A 171 -10.87 -2.33 -15.38
C GLY A 171 -10.58 -3.58 -14.57
N GLN A 172 -11.62 -4.30 -14.18
CA GLN A 172 -11.55 -5.43 -13.25
C GLN A 172 -10.73 -6.62 -13.79
N MET A 173 -10.04 -7.33 -12.88
CA MET A 173 -9.25 -8.52 -13.22
C MET A 173 -10.07 -9.56 -14.00
N GLN A 174 -11.28 -9.86 -13.54
CA GLN A 174 -12.16 -10.86 -14.14
C GLN A 174 -12.49 -10.52 -15.60
N ALA A 175 -12.75 -9.24 -15.91
CA ALA A 175 -13.02 -8.78 -17.27
C ALA A 175 -11.79 -8.95 -18.18
N ARG A 176 -10.60 -8.60 -17.68
CA ARG A 176 -9.33 -8.78 -18.40
C ARG A 176 -9.03 -10.25 -18.66
N LEU A 177 -9.21 -11.13 -17.67
CA LEU A 177 -9.02 -12.58 -17.85
C LEU A 177 -10.02 -13.17 -18.83
N ALA A 178 -11.30 -12.82 -18.74
CA ALA A 178 -12.32 -13.28 -19.66
C ALA A 178 -12.03 -12.83 -21.11
N ALA A 179 -11.56 -11.60 -21.32
CA ALA A 179 -11.16 -11.10 -22.64
C ALA A 179 -9.92 -11.86 -23.18
N MET A 180 -8.96 -12.20 -22.31
CA MET A 180 -7.81 -13.02 -22.70
C MET A 180 -8.23 -14.46 -23.04
N ASP A 181 -9.13 -15.07 -22.28
CA ASP A 181 -9.66 -16.42 -22.54
C ASP A 181 -10.41 -16.48 -23.88
N ARG A 182 -11.05 -15.37 -24.33
CA ARG A 182 -11.70 -15.25 -25.66
C ARG A 182 -10.73 -14.90 -26.80
N GLY A 183 -9.44 -14.66 -26.49
CA GLY A 183 -8.45 -14.25 -27.49
C GLY A 183 -8.56 -12.78 -27.93
N GLU A 184 -9.31 -11.97 -27.20
CA GLU A 184 -9.43 -10.51 -27.44
C GLU A 184 -8.20 -9.75 -26.91
N LEU A 185 -7.47 -10.36 -25.95
CA LEU A 185 -6.21 -9.87 -25.40
C LEU A 185 -5.12 -10.93 -25.56
N ASP A 186 -3.92 -10.46 -25.84
CA ASP A 186 -2.70 -11.31 -25.91
C ASP A 186 -2.08 -11.52 -24.51
N GLY A 187 -2.33 -10.60 -23.59
CA GLY A 187 -1.86 -10.67 -22.22
C GLY A 187 -2.55 -9.65 -21.31
N VAL A 188 -2.26 -9.72 -20.02
CA VAL A 188 -2.85 -8.86 -19.00
C VAL A 188 -1.80 -8.48 -17.95
N VAL A 189 -1.92 -7.28 -17.38
CA VAL A 189 -1.14 -6.88 -16.20
C VAL A 189 -1.97 -7.16 -14.95
N LEU A 190 -1.45 -7.97 -14.02
CA LEU A 190 -2.09 -8.30 -12.75
C LEU A 190 -1.09 -8.18 -11.59
N GLU A 191 -1.62 -8.20 -10.37
CA GLU A 191 -0.80 -8.48 -9.19
C GLU A 191 -0.13 -9.85 -9.34
N ALA A 192 1.15 -9.94 -9.02
CA ALA A 192 1.93 -11.18 -9.17
C ALA A 192 1.33 -12.35 -8.35
N ALA A 193 0.67 -12.04 -7.23
CA ALA A 193 -0.07 -13.00 -6.43
C ALA A 193 -1.10 -13.78 -7.26
N ASN A 194 -1.97 -13.04 -7.98
CA ASN A 194 -2.95 -13.64 -8.87
C ASN A 194 -2.26 -14.38 -10.03
N GLY A 195 -1.13 -13.86 -10.49
CA GLY A 195 -0.33 -14.50 -11.55
C GLY A 195 0.18 -15.86 -11.11
N TYR A 196 0.71 -15.99 -9.92
CA TYR A 196 1.21 -17.24 -9.36
C TYR A 196 0.08 -18.27 -9.18
N GLU A 197 -1.08 -17.83 -8.69
CA GLU A 197 -2.24 -18.72 -8.56
C GLU A 197 -2.73 -19.23 -9.91
N LEU A 198 -2.89 -18.35 -10.90
CA LEU A 198 -3.31 -18.72 -12.26
C LEU A 198 -2.28 -19.61 -12.97
N GLU A 199 -0.99 -19.44 -12.68
CA GLU A 199 0.09 -20.29 -13.20
C GLU A 199 0.02 -21.70 -12.61
N GLU A 200 -0.22 -21.85 -11.30
CA GLU A 200 -0.42 -23.16 -10.67
C GLU A 200 -1.69 -23.88 -11.19
N LEU A 201 -2.71 -23.12 -11.58
CA LEU A 201 -3.91 -23.65 -12.24
C LEU A 201 -3.68 -23.97 -13.72
N GLY A 202 -2.48 -23.75 -14.25
CA GLY A 202 -2.15 -23.99 -15.66
C GLY A 202 -2.88 -23.07 -16.66
N ARG A 203 -3.43 -21.95 -16.19
CA ARG A 203 -4.19 -21.00 -17.03
C ARG A 203 -3.31 -19.96 -17.69
N THR A 204 -2.31 -19.48 -16.98
CA THR A 204 -1.42 -18.40 -17.44
C THR A 204 0.04 -18.76 -17.22
N ARG A 205 0.91 -17.93 -17.74
CA ARG A 205 2.33 -17.92 -17.50
C ARG A 205 2.75 -16.47 -17.24
N ASN A 206 3.51 -16.24 -16.17
CA ASN A 206 4.17 -14.98 -15.94
C ASN A 206 5.24 -14.77 -17.01
N LEU A 207 5.08 -13.76 -17.87
CA LEU A 207 6.06 -13.44 -18.90
C LEU A 207 7.19 -12.58 -18.32
N ILE A 208 6.83 -11.57 -17.52
CA ILE A 208 7.75 -10.67 -16.82
C ILE A 208 7.17 -10.23 -15.47
N LEU A 209 8.06 -9.92 -14.54
CA LEU A 209 7.77 -9.09 -13.37
C LEU A 209 8.25 -7.67 -13.68
N PHE A 210 7.40 -6.66 -13.53
CA PHE A 210 7.77 -5.29 -13.87
C PHE A 210 8.92 -4.75 -13.03
N GLY A 211 9.10 -5.23 -11.79
CA GLY A 211 10.25 -4.90 -10.97
C GLY A 211 11.60 -5.34 -11.54
N ASP A 212 11.63 -6.21 -12.53
CA ASP A 212 12.86 -6.58 -13.25
C ASP A 212 13.23 -5.56 -14.31
N ILE A 213 12.27 -4.78 -14.79
CA ILE A 213 12.40 -3.79 -15.87
C ILE A 213 12.49 -2.38 -15.31
N VAL A 214 11.62 -2.03 -14.36
CA VAL A 214 11.57 -0.70 -13.74
C VAL A 214 12.23 -0.78 -12.37
N LYS A 215 13.43 -0.22 -12.22
CA LYS A 215 14.23 -0.31 -10.99
C LYS A 215 14.00 0.86 -10.04
N HIS A 216 14.03 2.09 -10.53
CA HIS A 216 13.84 3.31 -9.76
C HIS A 216 12.40 3.77 -9.93
N PHE A 217 11.55 3.40 -8.98
CA PHE A 217 10.13 3.74 -8.98
C PHE A 217 9.53 3.52 -7.61
N TYR A 218 8.50 4.27 -7.26
CA TYR A 218 7.63 3.94 -6.14
C TYR A 218 6.31 3.39 -6.66
N THR A 219 6.14 2.08 -6.51
CA THR A 219 4.86 1.44 -6.79
C THR A 219 3.80 1.96 -5.83
N HIS A 220 4.20 2.11 -4.56
CA HIS A 220 3.31 2.64 -3.54
C HIS A 220 4.01 3.63 -2.61
N VAL A 221 3.23 4.59 -2.14
CA VAL A 221 3.63 5.63 -1.19
C VAL A 221 2.56 5.79 -0.11
N ILE A 222 2.95 6.34 1.03
CA ILE A 222 2.03 6.72 2.11
C ILE A 222 1.66 8.18 1.90
N PHE A 223 0.37 8.45 1.77
CA PHE A 223 -0.23 9.78 1.76
C PHE A 223 -0.78 10.15 3.12
N ALA A 224 -0.77 11.42 3.44
CA ALA A 224 -1.54 11.96 4.56
C ALA A 224 -2.31 13.21 4.10
N THR A 225 -3.46 13.46 4.72
CA THR A 225 -4.20 14.72 4.51
C THR A 225 -3.41 15.90 5.07
N ASP A 226 -3.59 17.10 4.49
CA ASP A 226 -3.00 18.32 5.02
C ASP A 226 -3.39 18.54 6.49
N GLU A 227 -4.62 18.19 6.88
CA GLU A 227 -5.07 18.24 8.27
C GLU A 227 -4.21 17.33 9.18
N MET A 228 -3.88 16.12 8.74
CA MET A 228 -3.03 15.21 9.51
C MET A 228 -1.62 15.75 9.65
N VAL A 229 -1.07 16.32 8.56
CA VAL A 229 0.28 16.90 8.53
C VAL A 229 0.37 18.15 9.42
N ASP A 230 -0.58 19.07 9.30
CA ASP A 230 -0.50 20.39 9.91
C ASP A 230 -1.01 20.40 11.36
N LYS A 231 -2.09 19.66 11.65
CA LYS A 231 -2.77 19.72 12.94
C LYS A 231 -2.50 18.52 13.85
N ARG A 232 -2.10 17.37 13.28
CA ARG A 232 -1.87 16.13 14.03
C ARG A 232 -0.51 15.47 13.71
N PRO A 233 0.61 16.26 13.60
CA PRO A 233 1.91 15.71 13.18
C PRO A 233 2.45 14.63 14.14
N ALA A 234 2.19 14.75 15.45
CA ALA A 234 2.61 13.74 16.42
C ALA A 234 1.87 12.39 16.22
N LEU A 235 0.59 12.43 15.81
CA LEU A 235 -0.18 11.25 15.49
C LEU A 235 0.36 10.58 14.21
N LEU A 236 0.65 11.38 13.18
CA LEU A 236 1.25 10.90 11.94
C LEU A 236 2.63 10.25 12.19
N GLN A 237 3.48 10.86 13.03
CA GLN A 237 4.78 10.29 13.40
C GLN A 237 4.64 8.95 14.12
N ARG A 238 3.66 8.78 15.04
CA ARG A 238 3.39 7.50 15.70
C ARG A 238 2.90 6.46 14.70
N PHE A 239 2.04 6.84 13.75
CA PHE A 239 1.57 5.96 12.69
C PHE A 239 2.73 5.48 11.81
N LEU A 240 3.57 6.39 11.31
CA LEU A 240 4.73 6.04 10.47
C LEU A 240 5.74 5.17 11.23
N ARG A 241 5.99 5.47 12.51
CA ARG A 241 6.83 4.62 13.36
C ARG A 241 6.29 3.21 13.48
N SER A 242 4.98 3.07 13.75
CA SER A 242 4.32 1.76 13.83
C SER A 242 4.36 1.03 12.51
N TRP A 243 4.16 1.74 11.39
CA TRP A 243 4.26 1.18 10.05
C TRP A 243 5.63 0.55 9.78
N PHE A 244 6.71 1.32 9.99
CA PHE A 244 8.06 0.82 9.71
C PHE A 244 8.55 -0.20 10.74
N LYS A 245 8.12 -0.11 12.01
CA LYS A 245 8.27 -1.21 12.99
C LYS A 245 7.60 -2.50 12.48
N THR A 246 6.41 -2.38 11.90
CA THR A 246 5.73 -3.54 11.33
C THR A 246 6.48 -4.10 10.13
N VAL A 247 7.01 -3.27 9.23
CA VAL A 247 7.85 -3.74 8.13
C VAL A 247 9.08 -4.50 8.64
N ALA A 248 9.74 -3.98 9.67
CA ALA A 248 10.87 -4.67 10.31
C ALA A 248 10.43 -5.99 10.95
N PHE A 249 9.29 -6.01 11.63
CA PHE A 249 8.70 -7.23 12.21
C PHE A 249 8.38 -8.26 11.12
N MET A 250 7.78 -7.86 10.00
CA MET A 250 7.48 -8.74 8.87
C MET A 250 8.75 -9.42 8.33
N LYS A 251 9.85 -8.66 8.20
CA LYS A 251 11.15 -9.19 7.74
C LYS A 251 11.72 -10.22 8.72
N ALA A 252 11.52 -10.02 10.02
CA ALA A 252 12.04 -10.91 11.07
C ALA A 252 11.13 -12.11 11.37
N ASN A 253 9.84 -12.05 11.04
CA ASN A 253 8.83 -13.03 11.45
C ASN A 253 8.04 -13.56 10.24
N ARG A 254 8.74 -14.30 9.35
CA ARG A 254 8.18 -14.82 8.09
C ARG A 254 6.89 -15.63 8.30
N GLU A 255 6.89 -16.58 9.24
CA GLU A 255 5.73 -17.45 9.48
C GLU A 255 4.50 -16.67 9.92
N PHE A 256 4.65 -15.74 10.86
CA PHE A 256 3.57 -14.88 11.31
C PHE A 256 3.04 -14.03 10.16
N THR A 257 3.92 -13.42 9.37
CA THR A 257 3.58 -12.57 8.22
C THR A 257 2.80 -13.36 7.17
N VAL A 258 3.29 -14.55 6.79
CA VAL A 258 2.61 -15.42 5.82
C VAL A 258 1.21 -15.78 6.31
N LYS A 259 1.04 -16.14 7.59
CA LYS A 259 -0.25 -16.50 8.16
C LYS A 259 -1.23 -15.31 8.22
N SER A 260 -0.74 -14.11 8.54
CA SER A 260 -1.56 -12.89 8.53
C SER A 260 -1.98 -12.54 7.10
N GLU A 261 -1.03 -12.50 6.17
CA GLU A 261 -1.26 -12.15 4.77
C GLU A 261 -2.15 -13.17 4.04
N GLN A 262 -2.14 -14.44 4.42
CA GLN A 262 -3.02 -15.44 3.84
C GLN A 262 -4.50 -15.06 4.00
N ARG A 263 -4.87 -14.49 5.14
CA ARG A 263 -6.25 -14.01 5.38
C ARG A 263 -6.60 -12.78 4.56
N THR A 264 -5.62 -11.91 4.35
CA THR A 264 -5.81 -10.64 3.62
C THR A 264 -5.84 -10.84 2.11
N LEU A 265 -4.95 -11.67 1.59
CA LEU A 265 -4.82 -11.92 0.15
C LEU A 265 -5.85 -12.92 -0.38
N ASP A 266 -6.44 -13.74 0.51
CA ASP A 266 -7.41 -14.79 0.18
C ASP A 266 -6.88 -15.78 -0.87
N VAL A 267 -5.62 -16.20 -0.70
CA VAL A 267 -4.95 -17.17 -1.57
C VAL A 267 -4.33 -18.29 -0.72
N ARG A 268 -3.91 -19.38 -1.38
CA ARG A 268 -3.26 -20.50 -0.69
C ARG A 268 -1.96 -20.08 -0.03
N GLN A 269 -1.61 -20.70 1.09
CA GLN A 269 -0.39 -20.40 1.85
C GLN A 269 0.87 -20.48 0.98
N SER A 270 1.00 -21.47 0.11
CA SER A 270 2.14 -21.63 -0.80
C SER A 270 2.33 -20.41 -1.72
N ILE A 271 1.24 -19.77 -2.13
CA ILE A 271 1.29 -18.53 -2.92
C ILE A 271 1.79 -17.37 -2.05
N VAL A 272 1.29 -17.25 -0.82
CA VAL A 272 1.73 -16.18 0.10
C VAL A 272 3.23 -16.32 0.42
N GLU A 273 3.71 -17.54 0.63
CA GLU A 273 5.13 -17.83 0.83
C GLU A 273 5.99 -17.37 -0.36
N ARG A 274 5.55 -17.69 -1.58
CA ARG A 274 6.21 -17.25 -2.81
C ARG A 274 6.19 -15.73 -2.97
N ILE A 275 5.07 -15.07 -2.60
CA ILE A 275 4.94 -13.62 -2.61
C ILE A 275 5.89 -12.99 -1.59
N TYR A 276 5.92 -13.50 -0.36
CA TYR A 276 6.80 -13.02 0.68
C TYR A 276 8.26 -13.04 0.22
N ASP A 277 8.72 -14.18 -0.29
CA ASP A 277 10.11 -14.37 -0.72
C ASP A 277 10.48 -13.43 -1.91
N ALA A 278 9.53 -13.17 -2.81
CA ALA A 278 9.74 -12.31 -3.98
C ALA A 278 9.63 -10.81 -3.67
N GLN A 279 8.77 -10.43 -2.73
CA GLN A 279 8.32 -9.03 -2.60
C GLN A 279 8.77 -8.34 -1.31
N MET A 280 9.17 -9.08 -0.26
CA MET A 280 9.53 -8.47 1.04
C MET A 280 10.65 -7.44 0.94
N ALA A 281 11.61 -7.65 0.02
CA ALA A 281 12.70 -6.71 -0.23
C ALA A 281 12.24 -5.36 -0.86
N GLY A 282 11.02 -5.29 -1.39
CA GLY A 282 10.47 -4.08 -1.99
C GLY A 282 10.02 -3.03 -0.96
N PHE A 283 9.78 -3.42 0.29
CA PHE A 283 9.39 -2.47 1.32
C PHE A 283 10.53 -1.53 1.70
N SER A 284 10.25 -0.23 1.76
CA SER A 284 11.12 0.76 2.40
C SER A 284 11.30 0.40 3.87
N SER A 285 12.49 0.65 4.42
CA SER A 285 12.80 0.41 5.82
C SER A 285 12.47 1.59 6.74
N ASP A 286 12.44 2.81 6.19
CA ASP A 286 12.35 4.05 6.97
C ASP A 286 11.58 5.18 6.27
N GLY A 287 11.06 4.93 5.07
CA GLY A 287 10.28 5.89 4.31
C GLY A 287 11.08 6.92 3.51
N THR A 288 12.40 6.87 3.53
CA THR A 288 13.27 7.81 2.80
C THR A 288 12.95 7.82 1.31
N TRP A 289 12.94 9.04 0.73
CA TRP A 289 12.70 9.23 -0.69
C TRP A 289 13.99 9.06 -1.51
N ASP A 290 13.90 8.30 -2.60
CA ASP A 290 14.91 8.19 -3.62
C ASP A 290 14.64 9.26 -4.71
N PRO A 291 15.55 10.23 -4.93
CA PRO A 291 15.37 11.27 -5.94
C PRO A 291 15.18 10.71 -7.37
N GLU A 292 15.87 9.63 -7.74
CA GLU A 292 15.69 9.00 -9.05
C GLU A 292 14.28 8.43 -9.22
N ALA A 293 13.77 7.76 -8.21
CA ALA A 293 12.40 7.24 -8.26
C ALA A 293 11.36 8.37 -8.35
N ILE A 294 11.58 9.49 -7.66
CA ILE A 294 10.74 10.68 -7.77
C ILE A 294 10.81 11.27 -9.19
N ASP A 295 11.98 11.35 -9.79
CA ASP A 295 12.12 11.88 -11.15
C ASP A 295 11.39 11.02 -12.19
N VAL A 296 11.46 9.70 -12.07
CA VAL A 296 10.68 8.78 -12.92
C VAL A 296 9.18 8.98 -12.73
N ILE A 297 8.70 9.14 -11.48
CA ILE A 297 7.28 9.42 -11.22
C ILE A 297 6.87 10.76 -11.83
N ARG A 298 7.65 11.83 -11.67
CA ARG A 298 7.35 13.14 -12.24
C ARG A 298 7.20 13.07 -13.77
N ALA A 299 8.12 12.37 -14.43
CA ALA A 299 8.06 12.14 -15.88
C ALA A 299 6.78 11.36 -16.25
N SER A 300 6.45 10.30 -15.50
CA SER A 300 5.27 9.46 -15.73
C SER A 300 3.96 10.26 -15.64
N LEU A 301 3.86 11.25 -14.75
CA LEU A 301 2.67 12.10 -14.62
C LEU A 301 2.35 12.88 -15.90
N LYS A 302 3.38 13.37 -16.59
CA LYS A 302 3.22 14.02 -17.90
C LYS A 302 2.92 13.02 -19.00
N GLU A 303 3.65 11.92 -19.04
CA GLU A 303 3.50 10.86 -20.05
C GLU A 303 2.12 10.23 -20.05
N LEU A 304 1.53 10.05 -18.87
CA LEU A 304 0.16 9.56 -18.68
C LEU A 304 -0.93 10.63 -18.96
N GLY A 305 -0.54 11.88 -19.22
CA GLY A 305 -1.47 12.98 -19.35
C GLY A 305 -2.19 13.35 -18.05
N ILE A 306 -1.68 12.89 -16.90
CA ILE A 306 -2.21 13.27 -15.58
C ILE A 306 -1.94 14.75 -15.35
N LEU A 307 -0.75 15.23 -15.72
CA LEU A 307 -0.36 16.63 -15.68
C LEU A 307 0.12 17.09 -17.06
N PRO A 308 -0.09 18.37 -17.44
CA PRO A 308 0.37 18.90 -18.73
C PRO A 308 1.89 19.07 -18.82
N VAL A 309 2.56 19.21 -17.68
CA VAL A 309 4.01 19.39 -17.55
C VAL A 309 4.58 18.50 -16.45
N VAL A 310 5.89 18.28 -16.48
CA VAL A 310 6.59 17.61 -15.36
C VAL A 310 6.56 18.55 -14.15
N PRO A 311 5.98 18.14 -13.01
CA PRO A 311 5.86 18.99 -11.84
C PRO A 311 7.17 19.18 -11.10
N ASP A 312 7.26 20.21 -10.23
CA ASP A 312 8.32 20.30 -9.23
C ASP A 312 8.23 19.12 -8.26
N ALA A 313 9.35 18.51 -7.91
CA ALA A 313 9.43 17.41 -6.96
C ALA A 313 8.83 17.81 -5.58
N LYS A 314 9.15 19.03 -5.10
CA LYS A 314 8.67 19.56 -3.82
C LYS A 314 7.15 19.76 -3.75
N ALA A 315 6.47 19.78 -4.90
CA ALA A 315 5.02 19.86 -4.95
C ALA A 315 4.35 18.50 -4.71
N LEU A 316 5.08 17.40 -4.69
CA LEU A 316 4.54 16.04 -4.64
C LEU A 316 4.58 15.42 -3.25
N TYR A 317 5.64 15.70 -2.49
CA TYR A 317 5.92 15.05 -1.20
C TYR A 317 6.60 15.97 -0.21
N THR A 318 6.64 15.54 1.04
CA THR A 318 7.44 16.16 2.10
C THR A 318 8.40 15.13 2.70
N ASP A 319 9.57 15.57 3.11
CA ASP A 319 10.58 14.81 3.85
C ASP A 319 10.56 15.08 5.36
N ALA A 320 9.61 15.91 5.83
CA ALA A 320 9.52 16.33 7.23
C ALA A 320 9.34 15.15 8.23
N PHE A 321 8.89 14.00 7.78
CA PHE A 321 8.60 12.82 8.60
C PHE A 321 9.57 11.65 8.40
N VAL A 322 10.51 11.77 7.48
CA VAL A 322 11.46 10.70 7.11
C VAL A 322 12.91 11.21 7.18
N PRO A 323 13.91 10.34 7.45
CA PRO A 323 13.77 8.91 7.77
C PRO A 323 13.09 8.68 9.13
N VAL A 324 12.23 7.67 9.17
CA VAL A 324 11.57 7.28 10.43
C VAL A 324 12.54 6.49 11.30
N LYS A 325 12.71 6.93 12.55
CA LYS A 325 13.55 6.25 13.56
C LYS A 325 12.66 5.57 14.60
N PHE A 326 13.03 4.34 15.02
CA PHE A 326 12.29 3.55 16.02
C PHE A 326 13.19 2.52 16.72
#